data_964ce9da0770228f5fe89d7f07863168
#
_entry.id   964ce9da0770228f5fe89d7f07863168
#
_cell.length_a   1.000
_cell.length_b   1.000
_cell.length_c   1.000
_cell.angle_alpha   90.00
_cell.angle_beta   90.00
_cell.angle_gamma   90.00
#
_symmetry.space_group_name_H-M   'P 1'
#
loop_
_entity.id
_entity.type
_entity.pdbx_description
1 polymer ?
#
loop_
_entity_poly.entity_id
_entity_poly.type
_entity_poly.pdbx_seq_one_letter_code
_entity_poly.pdbx_strand_id
1 'polypeptide(L)'
;IEKDQVRKAFLRHATSKLHTIDDLLDIGSLGFRGEALSSIAAIAQVELISKPPEAMLGISYQIEDGEEKSLTQIGAPDGTTILVRNLFYHVPARKKFLKTAATEGNYINQLMENMAMLRPDISMRFINGGQNKLYTSGNGRLKDLIYTIYGREISSNVLEISYECP
;
A
#
# COMPACT_ATOMS: atom_id res chain seq x y z
N ILE A 1 -10.89 -5.35 6.28
CA ILE A 1 -11.99 -4.37 6.11
C ILE A 1 -13.30 -5.15 6.20
N GLU A 2 -14.24 -4.68 7.01
CA GLU A 2 -15.55 -5.29 7.17
C GLU A 2 -16.51 -4.93 6.03
N LYS A 3 -17.54 -5.78 5.83
CA LYS A 3 -18.48 -5.65 4.72
C LYS A 3 -19.20 -4.28 4.69
N ASP A 4 -19.55 -3.73 5.85
CA ASP A 4 -20.23 -2.44 5.98
C ASP A 4 -19.29 -1.24 5.79
N GLN A 5 -17.97 -1.46 5.90
CA GLN A 5 -16.94 -0.44 5.76
C GLN A 5 -16.37 -0.34 4.33
N VAL A 6 -16.54 -1.39 3.50
CA VAL A 6 -15.89 -1.45 2.20
C VAL A 6 -16.28 -0.29 1.27
N ARG A 7 -17.57 0.05 1.22
CA ARG A 7 -18.08 1.18 0.42
C ARG A 7 -17.52 2.51 0.89
N LYS A 8 -17.40 2.69 2.22
CA LYS A 8 -16.84 3.90 2.82
C LYS A 8 -15.38 4.10 2.47
N ALA A 9 -14.61 3.00 2.32
CA ALA A 9 -13.20 3.07 1.95
C ALA A 9 -12.95 3.70 0.57
N PHE A 10 -13.96 3.70 -0.31
CA PHE A 10 -13.90 4.32 -1.64
C PHE A 10 -14.58 5.70 -1.72
N LEU A 11 -15.12 6.22 -0.63
CA LEU A 11 -15.63 7.59 -0.58
C LEU A 11 -14.47 8.58 -0.41
N ARG A 12 -14.60 9.74 -1.06
CA ARG A 12 -13.63 10.83 -0.87
C ARG A 12 -13.72 11.36 0.55
N HIS A 13 -12.56 11.68 1.13
CA HIS A 13 -12.42 12.23 2.48
C HIS A 13 -12.91 11.29 3.60
N ALA A 14 -13.24 10.03 3.28
CA ALA A 14 -13.58 9.04 4.30
C ALA A 14 -12.28 8.43 4.85
N THR A 15 -12.01 8.68 6.12
CA THR A 15 -10.85 8.14 6.83
C THR A 15 -11.27 7.61 8.19
N SER A 16 -10.64 6.50 8.60
CA SER A 16 -10.77 5.93 9.96
C SER A 16 -9.65 6.40 10.89
N LYS A 17 -8.79 7.32 10.44
CA LYS A 17 -7.54 7.68 11.10
C LYS A 17 -7.54 9.09 11.69
N LEU A 18 -8.48 9.93 11.30
CA LEU A 18 -8.65 11.28 11.82
C LEU A 18 -10.11 11.47 12.26
N HIS A 19 -10.32 11.86 13.50
CA HIS A 19 -11.63 12.17 14.07
C HIS A 19 -11.71 13.61 14.56
N THR A 20 -10.56 14.19 14.93
CA THR A 20 -10.42 15.55 15.46
C THR A 20 -9.33 16.32 14.71
N ILE A 21 -9.31 17.64 14.88
CA ILE A 21 -8.24 18.49 14.33
C ILE A 21 -6.90 18.18 15.02
N ASP A 22 -6.93 17.81 16.29
CA ASP A 22 -5.73 17.51 17.08
C ASP A 22 -5.04 16.24 16.58
N ASP A 23 -5.77 15.28 15.99
CA ASP A 23 -5.20 14.07 15.38
C ASP A 23 -4.23 14.39 14.21
N LEU A 24 -4.32 15.61 13.64
CA LEU A 24 -3.38 16.07 12.61
C LEU A 24 -1.97 16.33 13.16
N LEU A 25 -1.86 16.58 14.46
CA LEU A 25 -0.58 16.84 15.13
C LEU A 25 0.18 15.57 15.48
N ASP A 26 -0.54 14.42 15.54
CA ASP A 26 0.02 13.11 15.90
C ASP A 26 -0.38 12.03 14.89
N ILE A 27 0.06 12.19 13.64
CA ILE A 27 -0.22 11.25 12.56
C ILE A 27 0.74 10.06 12.61
N GLY A 28 0.36 8.97 13.27
CA GLY A 28 1.12 7.72 13.33
C GLY A 28 0.94 6.78 12.13
N SER A 29 0.33 7.23 11.03
CA SER A 29 0.03 6.39 9.87
C SER A 29 0.52 6.99 8.55
N LEU A 30 0.89 6.13 7.57
CA LEU A 30 1.38 6.57 6.25
C LEU A 30 0.31 7.27 5.39
N GLY A 31 -0.98 7.08 5.68
CA GLY A 31 -2.07 7.73 4.96
C GLY A 31 -3.20 8.13 5.90
N PHE A 32 -3.73 9.33 5.73
CA PHE A 32 -4.77 9.90 6.61
C PHE A 32 -5.88 10.65 5.88
N ARG A 33 -5.70 11.01 4.61
CA ARG A 33 -6.63 11.89 3.87
C ARG A 33 -7.90 11.21 3.36
N GLY A 34 -7.94 9.87 3.31
CA GLY A 34 -9.10 9.13 2.80
C GLY A 34 -9.36 9.34 1.31
N GLU A 35 -8.31 9.57 0.50
CA GLU A 35 -8.48 9.89 -0.94
C GLU A 35 -7.81 8.88 -1.87
N ALA A 36 -6.93 8.01 -1.37
CA ALA A 36 -6.12 7.14 -2.23
C ALA A 36 -7.00 6.16 -3.02
N LEU A 37 -7.86 5.39 -2.36
CA LEU A 37 -8.69 4.38 -3.01
C LEU A 37 -9.73 5.01 -3.94
N SER A 38 -10.35 6.13 -3.55
CA SER A 38 -11.32 6.84 -4.40
C SER A 38 -10.65 7.39 -5.67
N SER A 39 -9.43 7.93 -5.55
CA SER A 39 -8.67 8.44 -6.69
C SER A 39 -8.23 7.32 -7.64
N ILE A 40 -7.83 6.16 -7.12
CA ILE A 40 -7.46 4.99 -7.94
C ILE A 40 -8.69 4.44 -8.64
N ALA A 41 -9.81 4.27 -7.93
CA ALA A 41 -11.05 3.74 -8.49
C ALA A 41 -11.64 4.63 -9.60
N ALA A 42 -11.35 5.95 -9.56
CA ALA A 42 -11.78 6.88 -10.60
C ALA A 42 -11.00 6.75 -11.92
N ILE A 43 -9.92 5.97 -11.99
CA ILE A 43 -9.03 5.89 -13.16
C ILE A 43 -8.60 4.47 -13.52
N ALA A 44 -9.13 3.47 -12.82
CA ALA A 44 -8.77 2.07 -12.96
C ALA A 44 -9.96 1.17 -12.60
N GLN A 45 -9.86 -0.09 -12.98
CA GLN A 45 -10.73 -1.14 -12.48
C GLN A 45 -10.15 -1.69 -11.18
N VAL A 46 -10.91 -1.65 -10.10
CA VAL A 46 -10.44 -2.07 -8.77
C VAL A 46 -11.32 -3.18 -8.22
N GLU A 47 -10.66 -4.21 -7.71
CA GLU A 47 -11.29 -5.26 -6.93
C GLU A 47 -10.63 -5.31 -5.55
N LEU A 48 -11.44 -5.19 -4.50
CA LEU A 48 -11.02 -5.35 -3.12
C LEU A 48 -11.59 -6.65 -2.57
N ILE A 49 -10.71 -7.54 -2.13
CA ILE A 49 -11.06 -8.78 -1.44
C ILE A 49 -10.60 -8.64 0.01
N SER A 50 -11.51 -8.80 0.96
CA SER A 50 -11.16 -8.66 2.38
C SER A 50 -11.92 -9.65 3.24
N LYS A 51 -11.20 -10.23 4.21
CA LYS A 51 -11.78 -11.10 5.25
C LYS A 51 -11.15 -10.76 6.59
N PRO A 52 -11.92 -10.24 7.56
CA PRO A 52 -11.49 -10.15 8.96
C PRO A 52 -11.27 -11.55 9.55
N PRO A 53 -10.35 -11.72 10.53
CA PRO A 53 -10.07 -13.03 11.13
C PRO A 53 -11.31 -13.68 11.77
N GLU A 54 -12.23 -12.86 12.32
CA GLU A 54 -13.43 -13.34 13.01
C GLU A 54 -14.56 -13.71 12.05
N ALA A 55 -14.47 -13.35 10.77
CA ALA A 55 -15.50 -13.62 9.78
C ALA A 55 -15.34 -15.00 9.15
N MET A 56 -16.45 -15.72 8.97
CA MET A 56 -16.44 -17.02 8.25
C MET A 56 -16.18 -16.83 6.74
N LEU A 57 -16.74 -15.78 6.16
CA LEU A 57 -16.60 -15.44 4.74
C LEU A 57 -16.02 -14.05 4.58
N GLY A 58 -15.22 -13.88 3.54
CA GLY A 58 -14.78 -12.59 3.05
C GLY A 58 -15.78 -11.96 2.09
N ILE A 59 -15.41 -10.80 1.59
CA ILE A 59 -16.13 -10.07 0.56
C ILE A 59 -15.24 -9.83 -0.65
N SER A 60 -15.82 -9.80 -1.85
CA SER A 60 -15.25 -9.21 -3.05
C SER A 60 -16.09 -8.00 -3.44
N TYR A 61 -15.44 -6.85 -3.53
CA TYR A 61 -16.03 -5.58 -3.94
C TYR A 61 -15.36 -5.11 -5.22
N GLN A 62 -16.14 -4.89 -6.26
CA GLN A 62 -15.65 -4.41 -7.54
C GLN A 62 -16.20 -3.03 -7.85
N ILE A 63 -15.29 -2.12 -8.24
CA ILE A 63 -15.60 -0.74 -8.60
C ILE A 63 -14.84 -0.37 -9.87
N GLU A 64 -15.52 0.31 -10.77
CA GLU A 64 -15.00 0.78 -12.05
C GLU A 64 -15.56 2.16 -12.35
N ASP A 65 -14.73 3.10 -12.77
CA ASP A 65 -15.12 4.50 -13.03
C ASP A 65 -15.78 5.18 -11.82
N GLY A 66 -15.41 4.77 -10.61
CA GLY A 66 -16.03 5.24 -9.38
C GLY A 66 -17.42 4.65 -9.09
N GLU A 67 -17.91 3.73 -9.92
CA GLU A 67 -19.21 3.07 -9.76
C GLU A 67 -19.05 1.64 -9.23
N GLU A 68 -19.85 1.28 -8.22
CA GLU A 68 -19.93 -0.10 -7.73
C GLU A 68 -20.47 -1.01 -8.83
N LYS A 69 -19.73 -2.08 -9.14
CA LYS A 69 -20.17 -3.12 -10.08
C LYS A 69 -20.71 -4.34 -9.35
N SER A 70 -20.07 -4.75 -8.25
CA SER A 70 -20.54 -5.88 -7.44
C SER A 70 -20.03 -5.82 -6.01
N LEU A 71 -20.80 -6.42 -5.11
CA LEU A 71 -20.40 -6.73 -3.73
C LEU A 71 -20.93 -8.13 -3.38
N THR A 72 -20.04 -9.11 -3.31
CA THR A 72 -20.37 -10.52 -3.09
C THR A 72 -19.62 -11.09 -1.91
N GLN A 73 -20.20 -12.11 -1.26
CA GLN A 73 -19.49 -12.90 -0.26
C GLN A 73 -18.71 -14.02 -0.95
N ILE A 74 -17.46 -14.22 -0.53
CA ILE A 74 -16.56 -15.24 -1.07
C ILE A 74 -15.74 -15.90 0.02
N GLY A 75 -15.21 -17.09 -0.27
CA GLY A 75 -14.13 -17.66 0.52
C GLY A 75 -12.83 -16.90 0.25
N ALA A 76 -12.16 -16.42 1.29
CA ALA A 76 -10.90 -15.72 1.17
C ALA A 76 -10.01 -15.97 2.39
N PRO A 77 -8.66 -15.83 2.28
CA PRO A 77 -7.78 -15.81 3.44
C PRO A 77 -7.98 -14.54 4.25
N ASP A 78 -7.56 -14.58 5.53
CA ASP A 78 -7.58 -13.40 6.39
C ASP A 78 -6.70 -12.28 5.80
N GLY A 79 -7.17 -11.05 5.92
CA GLY A 79 -6.46 -9.88 5.40
C GLY A 79 -7.21 -9.16 4.28
N THR A 80 -6.48 -8.32 3.54
CA THR A 80 -7.04 -7.52 2.44
C THR A 80 -6.15 -7.60 1.21
N THR A 81 -6.75 -7.92 0.07
CA THR A 81 -6.11 -7.89 -1.26
C THR A 81 -6.77 -6.80 -2.09
N ILE A 82 -5.98 -5.96 -2.71
CA ILE A 82 -6.45 -4.94 -3.65
C ILE A 82 -5.82 -5.21 -5.00
N LEU A 83 -6.66 -5.40 -6.01
CA LEU A 83 -6.28 -5.62 -7.38
C LEU A 83 -6.63 -4.37 -8.19
N VAL A 84 -5.64 -3.73 -8.77
CA VAL A 84 -5.81 -2.56 -9.64
C VAL A 84 -5.44 -2.98 -11.06
N ARG A 85 -6.40 -2.91 -11.98
CA ARG A 85 -6.21 -3.30 -13.37
C ARG A 85 -6.49 -2.13 -14.30
N ASN A 86 -5.86 -2.16 -15.47
CA ASN A 86 -6.13 -1.22 -16.56
C ASN A 86 -5.98 0.26 -16.13
N LEU A 87 -4.95 0.57 -15.34
CA LEU A 87 -4.68 1.95 -14.90
C LEU A 87 -4.69 2.92 -16.08
N PHE A 88 -5.44 4.03 -15.94
CA PHE A 88 -5.63 5.06 -16.96
C PHE A 88 -6.29 4.60 -18.27
N TYR A 89 -7.06 3.49 -18.27
CA TYR A 89 -7.63 2.96 -19.50
C TYR A 89 -8.57 3.94 -20.22
N HIS A 90 -9.30 4.76 -19.50
CA HIS A 90 -10.17 5.81 -20.03
C HIS A 90 -9.60 7.24 -19.88
N VAL A 91 -8.34 7.38 -19.44
CA VAL A 91 -7.64 8.67 -19.29
C VAL A 91 -6.38 8.68 -20.15
N PRO A 92 -6.51 8.68 -21.49
CA PRO A 92 -5.38 8.51 -22.41
C PRO A 92 -4.32 9.60 -22.25
N ALA A 93 -4.71 10.81 -21.88
CA ALA A 93 -3.77 11.90 -21.60
C ALA A 93 -2.80 11.53 -20.47
N ARG A 94 -3.30 10.99 -19.35
CA ARG A 94 -2.44 10.54 -18.24
C ARG A 94 -1.61 9.31 -18.61
N LYS A 95 -2.18 8.36 -19.38
CA LYS A 95 -1.47 7.17 -19.83
C LYS A 95 -0.23 7.51 -20.66
N LYS A 96 -0.27 8.59 -21.47
CA LYS A 96 0.87 9.06 -22.26
C LYS A 96 2.05 9.57 -21.42
N PHE A 97 1.83 9.98 -20.18
CA PHE A 97 2.89 10.43 -19.27
C PHE A 97 3.62 9.31 -18.55
N LEU A 98 3.08 8.08 -18.56
CA LEU A 98 3.78 6.93 -18.03
C LEU A 98 5.08 6.70 -18.79
N LYS A 99 6.13 6.44 -18.04
CA LYS A 99 7.42 6.03 -18.58
C LYS A 99 7.38 4.56 -19.02
N THR A 100 8.52 4.01 -19.36
CA THR A 100 8.59 2.57 -19.64
C THR A 100 8.29 1.77 -18.37
N ALA A 101 7.78 0.55 -18.52
CA ALA A 101 7.49 -0.34 -17.39
C ALA A 101 8.72 -0.56 -16.49
N ALA A 102 9.92 -0.59 -17.07
CA ALA A 102 11.16 -0.70 -16.31
C ALA A 102 11.42 0.54 -15.45
N THR A 103 11.22 1.74 -16.01
CA THR A 103 11.41 3.01 -15.30
C THR A 103 10.40 3.16 -14.15
N GLU A 104 9.11 2.89 -14.44
CA GLU A 104 8.06 2.94 -13.40
C GLU A 104 8.33 1.91 -12.30
N GLY A 105 8.76 0.68 -12.69
CA GLY A 105 9.13 -0.35 -11.75
C GLY A 105 10.30 0.05 -10.83
N ASN A 106 11.29 0.78 -11.33
CA ASN A 106 12.40 1.29 -10.53
C ASN A 106 11.94 2.35 -9.52
N TYR A 107 11.03 3.27 -9.91
CA TYR A 107 10.46 4.24 -8.97
C TYR A 107 9.65 3.55 -7.86
N ILE A 108 8.88 2.53 -8.21
CA ILE A 108 8.13 1.73 -7.22
C ILE A 108 9.10 1.01 -6.28
N ASN A 109 10.19 0.42 -6.81
CA ASN A 109 11.19 -0.26 -5.99
C ASN A 109 11.81 0.69 -4.96
N GLN A 110 12.24 1.88 -5.41
CA GLN A 110 12.79 2.90 -4.52
C GLN A 110 11.78 3.34 -3.43
N LEU A 111 10.51 3.49 -3.80
CA LEU A 111 9.45 3.80 -2.83
C LEU A 111 9.30 2.67 -1.80
N MET A 112 9.31 1.40 -2.25
CA MET A 112 9.22 0.23 -1.37
C MET A 112 10.40 0.13 -0.41
N GLU A 113 11.62 0.42 -0.88
CA GLU A 113 12.83 0.48 -0.05
C GLU A 113 12.71 1.56 1.03
N ASN A 114 12.25 2.77 0.66
CA ASN A 114 12.02 3.86 1.62
C ASN A 114 10.96 3.49 2.66
N MET A 115 9.85 2.88 2.24
CA MET A 115 8.80 2.42 3.15
C MET A 115 9.30 1.34 4.10
N ALA A 116 10.11 0.41 3.61
CA ALA A 116 10.72 -0.62 4.43
C ALA A 116 11.67 -0.03 5.49
N MET A 117 12.47 0.97 5.12
CA MET A 117 13.35 1.68 6.07
C MET A 117 12.57 2.42 7.16
N LEU A 118 11.40 2.97 6.84
CA LEU A 118 10.52 3.63 7.82
C LEU A 118 9.82 2.64 8.77
N ARG A 119 9.58 1.40 8.32
CA ARG A 119 8.86 0.37 9.08
C ARG A 119 9.60 -0.97 9.01
N PRO A 120 10.75 -1.07 9.67
CA PRO A 120 11.56 -2.30 9.69
C PRO A 120 10.86 -3.47 10.40
N ASP A 121 9.82 -3.18 11.17
CA ASP A 121 8.94 -4.13 11.86
C ASP A 121 7.90 -4.81 10.94
N ILE A 122 7.77 -4.34 9.69
CA ILE A 122 6.83 -4.90 8.71
C ILE A 122 7.59 -5.72 7.67
N SER A 123 7.15 -6.97 7.46
CA SER A 123 7.62 -7.76 6.31
C SER A 123 6.97 -7.24 5.04
N MET A 124 7.81 -6.85 4.07
CA MET A 124 7.39 -6.34 2.77
C MET A 124 7.95 -7.20 1.65
N ARG A 125 7.16 -7.39 0.61
CA ARG A 125 7.59 -8.07 -0.61
C ARG A 125 7.15 -7.29 -1.83
N PHE A 126 8.10 -6.99 -2.71
CA PHE A 126 7.84 -6.38 -4.00
C PHE A 126 8.22 -7.33 -5.14
N ILE A 127 7.26 -7.63 -6.01
CA ILE A 127 7.43 -8.48 -7.18
C ILE A 127 7.17 -7.62 -8.42
N ASN A 128 8.09 -7.64 -9.37
CA ASN A 128 7.95 -6.97 -10.66
C ASN A 128 8.29 -7.92 -11.80
N GLY A 129 7.38 -8.11 -12.75
CA GLY A 129 7.55 -9.03 -13.86
C GLY A 129 7.82 -10.48 -13.41
N GLY A 130 7.19 -10.94 -12.33
CA GLY A 130 7.39 -12.26 -11.75
C GLY A 130 8.68 -12.42 -10.92
N GLN A 131 9.54 -11.41 -10.88
CA GLN A 131 10.79 -11.42 -10.11
C GLN A 131 10.63 -10.73 -8.76
N ASN A 132 11.13 -11.37 -7.71
CA ASN A 132 11.21 -10.76 -6.40
C ASN A 132 12.29 -9.68 -6.39
N LYS A 133 11.91 -8.41 -6.27
CA LYS A 133 12.81 -7.25 -6.27
C LYS A 133 13.19 -6.79 -4.88
N LEU A 134 12.27 -6.93 -3.91
CA LEU A 134 12.51 -6.64 -2.51
C LEU A 134 11.79 -7.67 -1.64
N TYR A 135 12.46 -8.15 -0.62
CA TYR A 135 11.85 -8.91 0.47
C TYR A 135 12.51 -8.53 1.79
N THR A 136 11.68 -8.14 2.78
CA THR A 136 12.14 -7.81 4.13
C THR A 136 11.51 -8.76 5.14
N SER A 137 12.24 -9.09 6.20
CA SER A 137 11.80 -10.04 7.21
C SER A 137 10.76 -9.48 8.20
N GLY A 138 10.73 -8.14 8.37
CA GLY A 138 9.87 -7.51 9.38
C GLY A 138 10.31 -7.76 10.82
N ASN A 139 11.62 -8.02 11.04
CA ASN A 139 12.17 -8.33 12.37
C ASN A 139 12.51 -7.12 13.24
N GLY A 140 12.24 -5.91 12.76
CA GLY A 140 12.52 -4.65 13.47
C GLY A 140 14.00 -4.23 13.46
N ARG A 141 14.90 -5.00 12.83
CA ARG A 141 16.34 -4.71 12.84
C ARG A 141 16.73 -3.90 11.63
N LEU A 142 16.96 -2.61 11.83
CA LEU A 142 17.34 -1.69 10.76
C LEU A 142 18.65 -2.11 10.05
N LYS A 143 19.62 -2.67 10.78
CA LYS A 143 20.90 -3.12 10.21
C LYS A 143 20.71 -4.28 9.23
N ASP A 144 19.82 -5.23 9.52
CA ASP A 144 19.51 -6.35 8.61
C ASP A 144 18.83 -5.83 7.34
N LEU A 145 18.00 -4.81 7.48
CA LEU A 145 17.33 -4.15 6.37
C LEU A 145 18.32 -3.38 5.48
N ILE A 146 19.24 -2.61 6.09
CA ILE A 146 20.32 -1.93 5.37
C ILE A 146 21.17 -2.95 4.61
N TYR A 147 21.47 -4.11 5.20
CA TYR A 147 22.17 -5.19 4.51
C TYR A 147 21.37 -5.70 3.30
N THR A 148 20.06 -5.88 3.45
CA THR A 148 19.18 -6.39 2.40
C THR A 148 19.09 -5.43 1.20
N ILE A 149 19.02 -4.12 1.46
CA ILE A 149 18.82 -3.08 0.43
C ILE A 149 20.15 -2.64 -0.19
N TYR A 150 21.16 -2.37 0.64
CA TYR A 150 22.42 -1.73 0.21
C TYR A 150 23.62 -2.67 0.18
N GLY A 151 23.46 -3.91 0.67
CA GLY A 151 24.49 -4.92 0.66
C GLY A 151 25.49 -4.82 1.83
N ARG A 152 26.45 -5.77 1.83
CA ARG A 152 27.39 -5.98 2.93
C ARG A 152 28.33 -4.79 3.16
N GLU A 153 28.83 -4.21 2.09
CA GLU A 153 29.82 -3.12 2.15
C GLU A 153 29.28 -1.93 2.94
N ILE A 154 28.06 -1.48 2.62
CA ILE A 154 27.42 -0.36 3.31
C ILE A 154 27.05 -0.77 4.73
N SER A 155 26.40 -1.91 4.93
CA SER A 155 25.89 -2.31 6.25
C SER A 155 27.00 -2.55 7.28
N SER A 156 28.22 -2.93 6.85
CA SER A 156 29.35 -3.11 7.76
C SER A 156 30.03 -1.80 8.18
N ASN A 157 29.79 -0.71 7.47
CA ASN A 157 30.36 0.61 7.74
C ASN A 157 29.34 1.62 8.33
N VAL A 158 28.11 1.18 8.62
CA VAL A 158 27.08 2.03 9.26
C VAL A 158 27.30 2.07 10.75
N LEU A 159 27.32 3.30 11.29
CA LEU A 159 27.32 3.57 12.72
C LEU A 159 25.92 3.92 13.18
N GLU A 160 25.46 3.29 14.24
CA GLU A 160 24.18 3.64 14.88
C GLU A 160 24.37 4.87 15.76
N ILE A 161 23.58 5.91 15.49
CA ILE A 161 23.56 7.14 16.28
C ILE A 161 22.17 7.31 16.83
N SER A 162 22.04 7.39 18.16
CA SER A 162 20.80 7.77 18.83
C SER A 162 20.95 9.20 19.35
N TYR A 163 20.04 10.08 18.91
CA TYR A 163 19.98 11.46 19.37
C TYR A 163 18.54 11.84 19.69
N GLU A 164 18.32 12.28 20.92
CA GLU A 164 17.05 12.87 21.34
C GLU A 164 17.20 14.39 21.31
N CYS A 165 16.35 15.06 20.53
CA CYS A 165 16.27 16.52 20.54
C CYS A 165 15.49 16.97 21.79
N PRO A 166 16.02 17.89 22.61
CA PRO A 166 15.33 18.39 23.78
C PRO A 166 14.09 19.21 23.42
#